data_31e7ef84a644d94ad1c5dfaab36239f3
#
_entry.id   31e7ef84a644d94ad1c5dfaab36239f3
#
_cell.length_a   1.000
_cell.length_b   1.000
_cell.length_c   1.000
_cell.angle_alpha   90.00
_cell.angle_beta   90.00
_cell.angle_gamma   90.00
#
_symmetry.space_group_name_H-M   'P 1'
#
loop_
_entity.id
_entity.type
_entity.pdbx_description
1 polymer ?
#
loop_
_entity_poly.entity_id
_entity_poly.type
_entity_poly.pdbx_seq_one_letter_code
_entity_poly.pdbx_strand_id
1 'polypeptide(L)'
;MKAAVIHALGQPPRFEDFPEPTAGEGEVGVNVRAAGLHPFVRAQASGSQSGSPNVFPQIPGIDGVGSLDDGTRVYFDKARPPYGTMAERCVVLRERIFPIPDRLDDLTAAALFNPGLTSWLAFTRAQLTKGETVLIVGATGAAGKLAVQIAKRLGAGKVIVLGRNAQVLNELPPLGADVTISLNQPDQQLIEAIASAASPGGIHVILDYLWGRPTEAVIAAIARLDVTKGAPPVRLIDLGQIAGPTITLPAFVLRSSGLLISGIAVALTTIERLREAIPQLIAEAASGTLRIETEPVPLAQIEAAWQQQTPDNRRLVVLP
;
A
#
# COMPACT_ATOMS: atom_id res chain seq x y z
N MET A 1 -3.87 -0.49 -29.94
CA MET A 1 -4.61 -0.87 -28.73
C MET A 1 -5.19 0.34 -28.05
N LYS A 2 -6.27 0.19 -27.27
CA LYS A 2 -6.80 1.26 -26.42
C LYS A 2 -5.99 1.40 -25.15
N ALA A 3 -5.80 2.64 -24.70
CA ALA A 3 -5.00 2.94 -23.52
C ALA A 3 -5.43 4.27 -22.86
N ALA A 4 -5.10 4.41 -21.58
CA ALA A 4 -5.07 5.69 -20.90
C ALA A 4 -3.71 6.35 -21.22
N VAL A 5 -3.68 7.51 -21.86
CA VAL A 5 -2.44 8.15 -22.30
C VAL A 5 -2.25 9.51 -21.66
N ILE A 6 -1.09 9.72 -21.06
CA ILE A 6 -0.67 11.01 -20.47
C ILE A 6 0.31 11.67 -21.43
N HIS A 7 0.06 12.94 -21.77
CA HIS A 7 0.88 13.71 -22.70
C HIS A 7 1.87 14.66 -22.02
N ALA A 8 1.64 14.99 -20.73
CA ALA A 8 2.57 15.80 -19.92
C ALA A 8 2.30 15.59 -18.43
N LEU A 9 3.30 15.86 -17.60
CA LEU A 9 3.15 15.83 -16.13
C LEU A 9 2.00 16.74 -15.67
N GLY A 10 1.22 16.24 -14.72
CA GLY A 10 0.09 16.96 -14.13
C GLY A 10 -1.19 16.94 -14.97
N GLN A 11 -1.16 16.42 -16.20
CA GLN A 11 -2.36 16.25 -16.99
C GLN A 11 -3.05 14.92 -16.66
N PRO A 12 -4.39 14.87 -16.63
CA PRO A 12 -5.11 13.60 -16.55
C PRO A 12 -4.88 12.78 -17.85
N PRO A 13 -4.94 11.45 -17.76
CA PRO A 13 -4.85 10.60 -18.95
C PRO A 13 -6.07 10.78 -19.83
N ARG A 14 -5.90 10.53 -21.13
CA ARG A 14 -6.98 10.47 -22.13
C ARG A 14 -7.16 9.02 -22.59
N PHE A 15 -8.40 8.65 -22.91
CA PHE A 15 -8.69 7.36 -23.54
C PHE A 15 -8.50 7.47 -25.05
N GLU A 16 -7.44 6.86 -25.58
CA GLU A 16 -7.09 6.98 -27.01
C GLU A 16 -6.36 5.73 -27.52
N ASP A 17 -6.09 5.73 -28.83
CA ASP A 17 -5.28 4.70 -29.46
C ASP A 17 -3.79 4.90 -29.15
N PHE A 18 -3.10 3.80 -28.83
CA PHE A 18 -1.66 3.78 -28.58
C PHE A 18 -1.02 2.59 -29.32
N PRO A 19 0.22 2.69 -29.80
CA PRO A 19 0.91 1.57 -30.43
C PRO A 19 0.94 0.33 -29.53
N GLU A 20 0.72 -0.85 -30.10
CA GLU A 20 0.87 -2.10 -29.35
C GLU A 20 2.33 -2.36 -29.00
N PRO A 21 2.61 -2.83 -27.75
CA PRO A 21 3.97 -3.21 -27.39
C PRO A 21 4.36 -4.54 -28.03
N THR A 22 5.62 -4.66 -28.41
CA THR A 22 6.24 -5.92 -28.85
C THR A 22 7.23 -6.38 -27.79
N ALA A 23 7.09 -7.61 -27.30
CA ALA A 23 8.00 -8.19 -26.34
C ALA A 23 9.39 -8.40 -26.95
N GLY A 24 10.43 -7.98 -26.22
CA GLY A 24 11.83 -8.21 -26.54
C GLY A 24 12.39 -9.44 -25.82
N GLU A 25 13.70 -9.59 -25.85
CA GLU A 25 14.40 -10.67 -25.15
C GLU A 25 14.18 -10.58 -23.63
N GLY A 26 13.79 -11.69 -23.00
CA GLY A 26 13.50 -11.77 -21.57
C GLY A 26 12.16 -11.15 -21.16
N GLU A 27 11.41 -10.59 -22.09
CA GLU A 27 10.09 -9.99 -21.84
C GLU A 27 8.94 -10.93 -22.23
N VAL A 28 7.75 -10.57 -21.80
CA VAL A 28 6.51 -11.24 -22.16
C VAL A 28 5.38 -10.24 -22.31
N GLY A 29 4.53 -10.44 -23.32
CA GLY A 29 3.28 -9.72 -23.50
C GLY A 29 2.23 -10.17 -22.50
N VAL A 30 1.48 -9.22 -21.95
CA VAL A 30 0.36 -9.48 -21.05
C VAL A 30 -0.89 -8.80 -21.61
N ASN A 31 -1.96 -9.56 -21.78
CA ASN A 31 -3.29 -9.04 -22.03
C ASN A 31 -3.85 -8.58 -20.68
N VAL A 32 -3.94 -7.27 -20.45
CA VAL A 32 -4.37 -6.72 -19.16
C VAL A 32 -5.86 -6.97 -18.96
N ARG A 33 -6.25 -7.40 -17.77
CA ARG A 33 -7.64 -7.64 -17.39
C ARG A 33 -8.12 -6.66 -16.31
N ALA A 34 -7.20 -6.23 -15.43
CA ALA A 34 -7.50 -5.28 -14.36
C ALA A 34 -6.22 -4.57 -13.89
N ALA A 35 -6.30 -3.27 -13.64
CA ALA A 35 -5.20 -2.45 -13.13
C ALA A 35 -5.67 -1.54 -11.99
N GLY A 36 -4.98 -1.57 -10.84
CA GLY A 36 -5.33 -0.73 -9.70
C GLY A 36 -5.01 0.76 -9.93
N LEU A 37 -6.00 1.64 -9.73
CA LEU A 37 -5.75 3.08 -9.72
C LEU A 37 -5.32 3.52 -8.31
N HIS A 38 -4.04 3.40 -8.04
CA HIS A 38 -3.45 3.74 -6.75
C HIS A 38 -3.16 5.24 -6.62
N PRO A 39 -3.19 5.83 -5.41
CA PRO A 39 -2.74 7.21 -5.19
C PRO A 39 -1.31 7.47 -5.70
N PHE A 40 -0.44 6.46 -5.59
CA PHE A 40 0.93 6.52 -6.09
C PHE A 40 0.99 6.72 -7.61
N VAL A 41 0.11 6.08 -8.39
CA VAL A 41 0.04 6.25 -9.85
C VAL A 41 -0.30 7.70 -10.22
N ARG A 42 -1.27 8.29 -9.51
CA ARG A 42 -1.62 9.72 -9.69
C ARG A 42 -0.48 10.64 -9.29
N ALA A 43 0.22 10.33 -8.19
CA ALA A 43 1.36 11.11 -7.73
C ALA A 43 2.56 11.04 -8.70
N GLN A 44 2.82 9.88 -9.32
CA GLN A 44 3.80 9.77 -10.39
C GLN A 44 3.41 10.60 -11.62
N ALA A 45 2.17 10.52 -12.04
CA ALA A 45 1.66 11.27 -13.20
C ALA A 45 1.68 12.79 -12.98
N SER A 46 1.55 13.26 -11.72
CA SER A 46 1.66 14.68 -11.36
C SER A 46 3.09 15.19 -11.25
N GLY A 47 4.10 14.32 -11.27
CA GLY A 47 5.49 14.71 -11.06
C GLY A 47 5.89 14.87 -9.59
N SER A 48 5.00 14.56 -8.65
CA SER A 48 5.25 14.77 -7.22
C SER A 48 6.03 13.64 -6.54
N GLN A 49 6.39 12.60 -7.29
CA GLN A 49 7.11 11.42 -6.78
C GLN A 49 8.46 11.22 -7.46
N SER A 50 9.41 10.68 -6.71
CA SER A 50 10.64 10.16 -7.28
C SER A 50 10.32 9.02 -8.26
N GLY A 51 10.92 9.04 -9.44
CA GLY A 51 10.61 8.09 -10.52
C GLY A 51 9.38 8.48 -11.35
N SER A 52 8.91 9.72 -11.23
CA SER A 52 7.96 10.26 -12.20
C SER A 52 8.54 10.22 -13.59
N PRO A 53 7.73 9.92 -14.60
CA PRO A 53 8.19 9.78 -15.97
C PRO A 53 8.69 11.11 -16.55
N ASN A 54 9.66 11.01 -17.43
CA ASN A 54 10.26 12.12 -18.17
C ASN A 54 10.08 12.01 -19.69
N VAL A 55 9.40 10.96 -20.16
CA VAL A 55 9.12 10.69 -21.56
C VAL A 55 7.61 10.63 -21.79
N PHE A 56 7.12 11.34 -22.79
CA PHE A 56 5.71 11.41 -23.17
C PHE A 56 5.56 11.24 -24.68
N PRO A 57 4.40 10.75 -25.20
CA PRO A 57 3.25 10.25 -24.42
C PRO A 57 3.56 8.91 -23.72
N GLN A 58 2.84 8.63 -22.62
CA GLN A 58 3.00 7.39 -21.87
C GLN A 58 1.69 6.90 -21.25
N ILE A 59 1.64 5.62 -20.95
CA ILE A 59 0.53 4.95 -20.26
C ILE A 59 0.84 4.86 -18.78
N PRO A 60 -0.02 5.33 -17.84
CA PRO A 60 0.17 5.16 -16.42
C PRO A 60 -0.16 3.75 -15.95
N GLY A 61 0.18 3.46 -14.68
CA GLY A 61 -0.10 2.19 -14.01
C GLY A 61 1.18 1.43 -13.73
N ILE A 62 1.26 0.86 -12.52
CA ILE A 62 2.48 0.24 -11.98
C ILE A 62 2.40 -1.27 -11.90
N ASP A 63 1.18 -1.80 -11.67
CA ASP A 63 0.90 -3.23 -11.54
C ASP A 63 -0.51 -3.56 -12.04
N GLY A 64 -0.77 -4.82 -12.24
CA GLY A 64 -2.06 -5.29 -12.69
C GLY A 64 -2.18 -6.81 -12.70
N VAL A 65 -3.33 -7.24 -13.16
CA VAL A 65 -3.66 -8.65 -13.42
C VAL A 65 -3.98 -8.81 -14.90
N GLY A 66 -3.53 -9.89 -15.49
CA GLY A 66 -3.77 -10.16 -16.89
C GLY A 66 -3.63 -11.63 -17.22
N SER A 67 -3.65 -11.93 -18.50
CA SER A 67 -3.36 -13.27 -19.03
C SER A 67 -2.24 -13.23 -20.05
N LEU A 68 -1.43 -14.29 -20.02
CA LEU A 68 -0.49 -14.58 -21.09
C LEU A 68 -1.23 -15.12 -22.31
N ASP A 69 -0.54 -15.22 -23.45
CA ASP A 69 -1.14 -15.74 -24.70
C ASP A 69 -1.53 -17.23 -24.60
N ASP A 70 -0.96 -17.98 -23.66
CA ASP A 70 -1.37 -19.37 -23.34
C ASP A 70 -2.56 -19.47 -22.38
N GLY A 71 -3.14 -18.34 -21.96
CA GLY A 71 -4.26 -18.26 -21.03
C GLY A 71 -3.87 -18.23 -19.55
N THR A 72 -2.59 -18.38 -19.19
CA THR A 72 -2.13 -18.34 -17.81
C THR A 72 -2.46 -16.98 -17.19
N ARG A 73 -3.20 -16.98 -16.07
CA ARG A 73 -3.52 -15.75 -15.32
C ARG A 73 -2.36 -15.36 -14.41
N VAL A 74 -2.00 -14.09 -14.44
CA VAL A 74 -0.84 -13.58 -13.72
C VAL A 74 -1.12 -12.23 -13.05
N TYR A 75 -0.53 -12.02 -11.87
CA TYR A 75 -0.21 -10.70 -11.37
C TYR A 75 1.14 -10.29 -11.93
N PHE A 76 1.31 -9.02 -12.25
CA PHE A 76 2.56 -8.48 -12.79
C PHE A 76 2.78 -7.03 -12.36
N ASP A 77 4.03 -6.60 -12.36
CA ASP A 77 4.43 -5.23 -12.07
C ASP A 77 5.50 -4.72 -13.03
N LYS A 78 5.74 -3.40 -13.02
CA LYS A 78 6.81 -2.72 -13.78
C LYS A 78 6.75 -3.00 -15.29
N ALA A 79 5.62 -2.65 -15.92
CA ALA A 79 5.55 -2.61 -17.38
C ALA A 79 6.66 -1.71 -17.96
N ARG A 80 7.19 -2.11 -19.13
CA ARG A 80 8.27 -1.37 -19.81
C ARG A 80 7.79 0.00 -20.30
N PRO A 81 8.41 1.13 -19.91
CA PRO A 81 8.08 2.44 -20.46
C PRO A 81 8.19 2.49 -21.99
N PRO A 82 7.32 3.24 -22.70
CA PRO A 82 6.30 4.14 -22.17
C PRO A 82 4.97 3.44 -21.82
N TYR A 83 4.95 2.12 -21.79
CA TYR A 83 3.77 1.32 -21.47
C TYR A 83 3.59 1.19 -19.96
N GLY A 84 2.35 1.35 -19.51
CA GLY A 84 1.88 1.07 -18.17
C GLY A 84 0.76 0.04 -18.18
N THR A 85 0.12 -0.17 -17.04
CA THR A 85 -0.89 -1.22 -16.90
C THR A 85 -2.32 -0.78 -17.24
N MET A 86 -2.55 0.53 -17.51
CA MET A 86 -3.88 1.05 -17.89
C MET A 86 -4.07 1.07 -19.41
N ALA A 87 -3.99 -0.11 -20.02
CA ALA A 87 -4.13 -0.38 -21.44
C ALA A 87 -4.60 -1.82 -21.66
N GLU A 88 -5.05 -2.15 -22.87
CA GLU A 88 -5.42 -3.53 -23.24
C GLU A 88 -4.25 -4.50 -23.18
N ARG A 89 -3.02 -4.02 -23.49
CA ARG A 89 -1.79 -4.84 -23.48
C ARG A 89 -0.62 -4.07 -22.91
N CYS A 90 0.28 -4.79 -22.25
CA CYS A 90 1.59 -4.28 -21.85
C CYS A 90 2.66 -5.35 -22.00
N VAL A 91 3.91 -4.95 -21.79
CA VAL A 91 5.08 -5.84 -21.81
C VAL A 91 5.83 -5.69 -20.50
N VAL A 92 6.19 -6.82 -19.90
CA VAL A 92 6.94 -6.89 -18.64
C VAL A 92 8.09 -7.89 -18.75
N LEU A 93 9.09 -7.74 -17.88
CA LEU A 93 10.11 -8.78 -17.73
C LEU A 93 9.47 -10.08 -17.22
N ARG A 94 9.85 -11.22 -17.78
CA ARG A 94 9.34 -12.54 -17.38
C ARG A 94 9.50 -12.83 -15.88
N GLU A 95 10.51 -12.28 -15.26
CA GLU A 95 10.72 -12.41 -13.82
C GLU A 95 9.74 -11.60 -12.95
N ARG A 96 8.95 -10.71 -13.56
CA ARG A 96 7.95 -9.85 -12.92
C ARG A 96 6.52 -10.37 -13.01
N ILE A 97 6.34 -11.60 -13.47
CA ILE A 97 5.03 -12.25 -13.53
C ILE A 97 4.90 -13.31 -12.45
N PHE A 98 3.73 -13.36 -11.82
CA PHE A 98 3.42 -14.29 -10.74
C PHE A 98 2.06 -14.94 -11.01
N PRO A 99 2.00 -16.26 -11.27
CA PRO A 99 0.74 -16.94 -11.53
C PRO A 99 -0.25 -16.77 -10.37
N ILE A 100 -1.51 -16.50 -10.71
CA ILE A 100 -2.60 -16.40 -9.73
C ILE A 100 -3.62 -17.51 -9.96
N PRO A 101 -4.18 -18.10 -8.88
CA PRO A 101 -5.16 -19.17 -9.00
C PRO A 101 -6.53 -18.64 -9.47
N ASP A 102 -7.32 -19.49 -10.15
CA ASP A 102 -8.62 -19.12 -10.71
C ASP A 102 -9.64 -18.64 -9.66
N ARG A 103 -9.52 -19.13 -8.41
CA ARG A 103 -10.39 -18.70 -7.31
C ARG A 103 -10.18 -17.28 -6.84
N LEU A 104 -9.09 -16.61 -7.25
CA LEU A 104 -8.84 -15.20 -6.95
C LEU A 104 -9.32 -14.37 -8.15
N ASP A 105 -10.35 -13.55 -7.94
CA ASP A 105 -10.87 -12.69 -8.99
C ASP A 105 -9.93 -11.54 -9.35
N ASP A 106 -10.04 -11.03 -10.57
CA ASP A 106 -9.13 -10.02 -11.12
C ASP A 106 -9.25 -8.67 -10.41
N LEU A 107 -10.46 -8.27 -9.97
CA LEU A 107 -10.68 -7.00 -9.26
C LEU A 107 -9.98 -7.01 -7.91
N THR A 108 -10.23 -8.06 -7.12
CA THR A 108 -9.59 -8.24 -5.81
C THR A 108 -8.07 -8.28 -5.96
N ALA A 109 -7.55 -9.06 -6.91
CA ALA A 109 -6.11 -9.18 -7.12
C ALA A 109 -5.48 -7.83 -7.51
N ALA A 110 -6.01 -7.13 -8.51
CA ALA A 110 -5.48 -5.84 -8.96
C ALA A 110 -5.56 -4.75 -7.88
N ALA A 111 -6.57 -4.81 -7.00
CA ALA A 111 -6.72 -3.85 -5.91
C ALA A 111 -5.79 -4.12 -4.73
N LEU A 112 -5.52 -5.40 -4.43
CA LEU A 112 -4.93 -5.85 -3.18
C LEU A 112 -3.41 -5.88 -3.20
N PHE A 113 -2.79 -6.29 -4.34
CA PHE A 113 -1.38 -6.66 -4.29
C PHE A 113 -0.46 -5.49 -3.95
N ASN A 114 -0.57 -4.35 -4.61
CA ASN A 114 0.30 -3.21 -4.31
C ASN A 114 0.21 -2.74 -2.83
N PRO A 115 -0.97 -2.41 -2.29
CA PRO A 115 -1.07 -1.99 -0.90
C PRO A 115 -0.81 -3.13 0.11
N GLY A 116 -1.21 -4.36 -0.22
CA GLY A 116 -0.94 -5.53 0.60
C GLY A 116 0.54 -5.87 0.67
N LEU A 117 1.24 -5.81 -0.46
CA LEU A 117 2.67 -6.06 -0.53
C LEU A 117 3.47 -5.01 0.26
N THR A 118 3.05 -3.74 0.19
CA THR A 118 3.65 -2.68 1.01
C THR A 118 3.59 -3.03 2.49
N SER A 119 2.41 -3.43 2.98
CA SER A 119 2.21 -3.83 4.38
C SER A 119 2.97 -5.10 4.74
N TRP A 120 2.93 -6.12 3.87
CA TRP A 120 3.63 -7.39 4.07
C TRP A 120 5.14 -7.21 4.21
N LEU A 121 5.74 -6.48 3.29
CA LEU A 121 7.17 -6.18 3.31
C LEU A 121 7.55 -5.31 4.51
N ALA A 122 6.69 -4.39 4.94
CA ALA A 122 6.91 -3.59 6.13
C ALA A 122 6.95 -4.45 7.42
N PHE A 123 6.03 -5.40 7.57
CA PHE A 123 6.07 -6.34 8.70
C PHE A 123 7.28 -7.27 8.64
N THR A 124 7.67 -7.73 7.44
CA THR A 124 8.90 -8.51 7.25
C THR A 124 10.13 -7.70 7.65
N ARG A 125 10.21 -6.43 7.23
CA ARG A 125 11.30 -5.52 7.61
C ARG A 125 11.33 -5.26 9.13
N ALA A 126 10.16 -5.09 9.73
CA ALA A 126 10.02 -4.92 11.17
C ALA A 126 10.30 -6.22 11.93
N GLN A 127 10.43 -7.36 11.26
CA GLN A 127 10.57 -8.67 11.91
C GLN A 127 9.45 -8.90 12.95
N LEU A 128 8.20 -8.64 12.54
CA LEU A 128 7.05 -8.85 13.44
C LEU A 128 7.04 -10.26 13.98
N THR A 129 6.96 -10.40 15.29
CA THR A 129 6.85 -11.67 15.98
C THR A 129 5.47 -11.87 16.61
N LYS A 130 5.07 -13.14 16.77
CA LYS A 130 3.76 -13.49 17.32
C LYS A 130 3.60 -12.90 18.74
N GLY A 131 2.44 -12.29 18.98
CA GLY A 131 2.08 -11.70 20.27
C GLY A 131 2.46 -10.23 20.43
N GLU A 132 3.25 -9.66 19.52
CA GLU A 132 3.62 -8.24 19.56
C GLU A 132 2.44 -7.29 19.34
N THR A 133 2.56 -6.10 19.93
CA THR A 133 1.61 -4.99 19.72
C THR A 133 2.01 -4.18 18.49
N VAL A 134 1.10 -4.08 17.55
CA VAL A 134 1.24 -3.29 16.31
C VAL A 134 0.40 -2.02 16.42
N LEU A 135 0.96 -0.89 16.00
CA LEU A 135 0.23 0.37 15.81
C LEU A 135 0.26 0.75 14.34
N ILE A 136 -0.92 1.06 13.76
CA ILE A 136 -1.05 1.42 12.35
C ILE A 136 -1.57 2.86 12.25
N VAL A 137 -0.75 3.74 11.70
CA VAL A 137 -1.06 5.16 11.48
C VAL A 137 -1.60 5.36 10.07
N GLY A 138 -2.88 5.77 9.96
CA GLY A 138 -3.56 5.89 8.67
C GLY A 138 -4.38 4.65 8.28
N ALA A 139 -4.89 3.92 9.28
CA ALA A 139 -5.60 2.66 9.10
C ALA A 139 -6.93 2.78 8.33
N THR A 140 -7.50 3.97 8.18
CA THR A 140 -8.76 4.18 7.46
C THR A 140 -8.62 4.22 5.94
N GLY A 141 -7.40 4.22 5.40
CA GLY A 141 -7.15 4.05 3.97
C GLY A 141 -7.15 2.57 3.53
N ALA A 142 -7.26 2.30 2.22
CA ALA A 142 -7.26 0.93 1.69
C ALA A 142 -6.01 0.12 2.11
N ALA A 143 -4.82 0.73 2.07
CA ALA A 143 -3.59 0.09 2.53
C ALA A 143 -3.59 -0.19 4.04
N GLY A 144 -4.11 0.76 4.83
CA GLY A 144 -4.22 0.61 6.28
C GLY A 144 -5.22 -0.47 6.70
N LYS A 145 -6.40 -0.57 6.03
CA LYS A 145 -7.36 -1.68 6.23
C LYS A 145 -6.71 -3.05 5.96
N LEU A 146 -5.88 -3.17 4.92
CA LEU A 146 -5.13 -4.38 4.64
C LEU A 146 -4.03 -4.64 5.68
N ALA A 147 -3.34 -3.61 6.14
CA ALA A 147 -2.32 -3.75 7.18
C ALA A 147 -2.89 -4.32 8.48
N VAL A 148 -4.12 -3.93 8.87
CA VAL A 148 -4.83 -4.50 10.03
C VAL A 148 -5.00 -6.01 9.88
N GLN A 149 -5.52 -6.46 8.73
CA GLN A 149 -5.76 -7.87 8.43
C GLN A 149 -4.44 -8.66 8.40
N ILE A 150 -3.43 -8.12 7.72
CA ILE A 150 -2.10 -8.74 7.61
C ILE A 150 -1.43 -8.84 8.99
N ALA A 151 -1.51 -7.80 9.84
CA ALA A 151 -0.98 -7.84 11.19
C ALA A 151 -1.54 -9.02 12.00
N LYS A 152 -2.85 -9.20 12.00
CA LYS A 152 -3.51 -10.32 12.68
C LYS A 152 -3.11 -11.67 12.06
N ARG A 153 -3.04 -11.74 10.76
CA ARG A 153 -2.62 -12.95 10.04
C ARG A 153 -1.19 -13.36 10.39
N LEU A 154 -0.30 -12.40 10.55
CA LEU A 154 1.08 -12.62 10.97
C LEU A 154 1.24 -12.84 12.48
N GLY A 155 0.13 -12.82 13.24
CA GLY A 155 0.10 -13.19 14.65
C GLY A 155 0.29 -12.03 15.63
N ALA A 156 0.05 -10.78 15.22
CA ALA A 156 0.03 -9.64 16.15
C ALA A 156 -0.95 -9.91 17.32
N GLY A 157 -0.49 -9.75 18.54
CA GLY A 157 -1.30 -9.96 19.74
C GLY A 157 -2.31 -8.83 19.95
N LYS A 158 -1.90 -7.60 19.65
CA LYS A 158 -2.73 -6.40 19.73
C LYS A 158 -2.50 -5.51 18.54
N VAL A 159 -3.58 -5.01 17.95
CA VAL A 159 -3.54 -4.05 16.82
C VAL A 159 -4.26 -2.77 17.21
N ILE A 160 -3.49 -1.70 17.34
CA ILE A 160 -3.97 -0.33 17.62
C ILE A 160 -3.99 0.43 16.29
N VAL A 161 -5.09 1.12 16.01
CA VAL A 161 -5.23 1.82 14.73
C VAL A 161 -5.58 3.29 14.91
N LEU A 162 -4.95 4.14 14.11
CA LEU A 162 -5.20 5.57 14.05
C LEU A 162 -5.77 5.97 12.69
N GLY A 163 -6.82 6.79 12.68
CA GLY A 163 -7.44 7.28 11.45
C GLY A 163 -8.31 8.52 11.67
N ARG A 164 -8.70 9.19 10.57
CA ARG A 164 -9.54 10.40 10.63
C ARG A 164 -11.03 10.11 10.41
N ASN A 165 -11.34 9.12 9.59
CA ASN A 165 -12.73 8.80 9.25
C ASN A 165 -13.34 7.92 10.35
N ALA A 166 -14.25 8.50 11.16
CA ALA A 166 -14.87 7.81 12.28
C ALA A 166 -15.75 6.63 11.84
N GLN A 167 -16.43 6.73 10.70
CA GLN A 167 -17.24 5.63 10.17
C GLN A 167 -16.34 4.43 9.85
N VAL A 168 -15.24 4.65 9.11
CA VAL A 168 -14.31 3.60 8.77
C VAL A 168 -13.59 3.03 9.99
N LEU A 169 -13.26 3.85 11.00
CA LEU A 169 -12.70 3.35 12.26
C LEU A 169 -13.62 2.32 12.94
N ASN A 170 -14.94 2.51 12.87
CA ASN A 170 -15.92 1.57 13.41
C ASN A 170 -16.03 0.25 12.62
N GLU A 171 -15.51 0.22 11.39
CA GLU A 171 -15.47 -0.97 10.52
C GLU A 171 -14.20 -1.82 10.73
N LEU A 172 -13.17 -1.29 11.43
CA LEU A 172 -11.89 -1.96 11.60
C LEU A 172 -11.85 -3.09 12.63
N PRO A 173 -12.66 -3.09 13.72
CA PRO A 173 -12.65 -4.19 14.70
C PRO A 173 -12.93 -5.57 14.07
N PRO A 174 -13.93 -5.75 13.17
CA PRO A 174 -14.14 -7.03 12.48
C PRO A 174 -12.97 -7.45 11.59
N LEU A 175 -12.11 -6.51 11.17
CA LEU A 175 -10.91 -6.78 10.38
C LEU A 175 -9.69 -7.13 11.26
N GLY A 176 -9.81 -6.98 12.58
CA GLY A 176 -8.77 -7.32 13.53
C GLY A 176 -8.17 -6.16 14.32
N ALA A 177 -8.73 -4.95 14.27
CA ALA A 177 -8.31 -3.86 15.15
C ALA A 177 -8.85 -4.08 16.57
N ASP A 178 -7.96 -4.06 17.57
CA ASP A 178 -8.35 -4.19 18.98
C ASP A 178 -8.68 -2.84 19.61
N VAL A 179 -8.03 -1.76 19.15
CA VAL A 179 -8.24 -0.41 19.64
C VAL A 179 -8.26 0.57 18.46
N THR A 180 -9.28 1.40 18.39
CA THR A 180 -9.40 2.46 17.36
C THR A 180 -9.27 3.83 18.01
N ILE A 181 -8.44 4.72 17.43
CA ILE A 181 -8.17 6.07 17.92
C ILE A 181 -8.37 7.07 16.78
N SER A 182 -9.20 8.09 17.03
CA SER A 182 -9.41 9.18 16.08
C SER A 182 -8.23 10.14 16.08
N LEU A 183 -7.74 10.51 14.89
CA LEU A 183 -6.77 11.59 14.72
C LEU A 183 -7.39 13.00 14.79
N ASN A 184 -8.73 13.10 14.80
CA ASN A 184 -9.48 14.36 14.89
C ASN A 184 -9.70 14.76 16.35
N GLN A 185 -8.58 14.94 17.09
CA GLN A 185 -8.60 15.38 18.47
C GLN A 185 -7.33 16.21 18.78
N PRO A 186 -7.31 17.00 19.86
CA PRO A 186 -6.13 17.75 20.29
C PRO A 186 -4.93 16.83 20.55
N ASP A 187 -3.71 17.34 20.29
CA ASP A 187 -2.48 16.54 20.41
C ASP A 187 -2.32 15.88 21.79
N GLN A 188 -2.60 16.62 22.85
CA GLN A 188 -2.47 16.09 24.21
C GLN A 188 -3.40 14.87 24.45
N GLN A 189 -4.65 14.94 23.98
CA GLN A 189 -5.60 13.84 24.09
C GLN A 189 -5.19 12.66 23.21
N LEU A 190 -4.67 12.94 22.00
CA LEU A 190 -4.18 11.91 21.09
C LEU A 190 -3.00 11.15 21.71
N ILE A 191 -2.03 11.85 22.28
CA ILE A 191 -0.86 11.26 22.94
C ILE A 191 -1.29 10.40 24.13
N GLU A 192 -2.22 10.87 24.95
CA GLU A 192 -2.76 10.14 26.11
C GLU A 192 -3.53 8.89 25.67
N ALA A 193 -4.35 8.97 24.61
CA ALA A 193 -5.08 7.83 24.07
C ALA A 193 -4.15 6.75 23.52
N ILE A 194 -3.06 7.15 22.81
CA ILE A 194 -2.07 6.21 22.29
C ILE A 194 -1.31 5.55 23.46
N ALA A 195 -0.83 6.31 24.44
CA ALA A 195 -0.11 5.78 25.58
C ALA A 195 -0.97 4.82 26.42
N SER A 196 -2.22 5.16 26.66
CA SER A 196 -3.19 4.29 27.34
C SER A 196 -3.46 3.02 26.54
N ALA A 197 -3.67 3.11 25.22
CA ALA A 197 -3.87 1.96 24.35
C ALA A 197 -2.63 1.04 24.31
N ALA A 198 -1.43 1.58 24.43
CA ALA A 198 -0.19 0.82 24.46
C ALA A 198 0.04 0.07 25.77
N SER A 199 -0.64 0.42 26.85
CA SER A 199 -0.47 -0.16 28.19
C SER A 199 -1.36 -1.41 28.38
N PRO A 200 -0.91 -2.43 29.15
CA PRO A 200 0.48 -2.75 29.44
C PRO A 200 1.19 -3.35 28.22
N GLY A 201 2.52 -3.36 28.21
CA GLY A 201 3.32 -4.07 27.22
C GLY A 201 3.94 -3.21 26.11
N GLY A 202 3.51 -1.96 25.96
CA GLY A 202 4.11 -1.05 24.99
C GLY A 202 3.67 -1.28 23.55
N ILE A 203 4.36 -0.60 22.62
CA ILE A 203 4.23 -0.76 21.17
C ILE A 203 5.53 -1.39 20.66
N HIS A 204 5.41 -2.39 19.79
CA HIS A 204 6.58 -3.11 19.25
C HIS A 204 6.85 -2.71 17.79
N VAL A 205 5.80 -2.62 16.97
CA VAL A 205 5.89 -2.29 15.56
C VAL A 205 4.91 -1.18 15.23
N ILE A 206 5.37 -0.19 14.46
CA ILE A 206 4.55 0.89 13.94
C ILE A 206 4.64 0.88 12.42
N LEU A 207 3.50 0.80 11.74
CA LEU A 207 3.37 1.05 10.32
C LEU A 207 2.79 2.44 10.12
N ASP A 208 3.53 3.31 9.46
CA ASP A 208 3.17 4.71 9.29
C ASP A 208 2.94 5.07 7.81
N TYR A 209 1.67 5.32 7.46
CA TYR A 209 1.27 5.75 6.11
C TYR A 209 1.12 7.26 5.99
N LEU A 210 1.29 8.01 7.09
CA LEU A 210 0.92 9.42 7.13
C LEU A 210 2.10 10.37 7.29
N TRP A 211 3.05 10.02 8.18
CA TRP A 211 4.11 10.92 8.62
C TRP A 211 3.56 12.21 9.26
N GLY A 212 4.42 13.26 9.46
CA GLY A 212 3.98 14.55 9.98
C GLY A 212 3.41 14.50 11.40
N ARG A 213 2.41 15.35 11.68
CA ARG A 213 1.77 15.50 13.00
C ARG A 213 1.32 14.19 13.66
N PRO A 214 0.67 13.24 12.97
CA PRO A 214 0.29 11.97 13.58
C PRO A 214 1.48 11.18 14.12
N THR A 215 2.58 11.16 13.38
CA THR A 215 3.81 10.49 13.77
C THR A 215 4.47 11.16 14.97
N GLU A 216 4.48 12.49 15.00
CA GLU A 216 4.98 13.26 16.17
C GLU A 216 4.20 12.92 17.44
N ALA A 217 2.86 12.78 17.36
CA ALA A 217 2.02 12.37 18.48
C ALA A 217 2.34 10.93 18.93
N VAL A 218 2.59 10.00 18.00
CA VAL A 218 3.01 8.63 18.31
C VAL A 218 4.37 8.64 19.01
N ILE A 219 5.34 9.39 18.51
CA ILE A 219 6.67 9.54 19.10
C ILE A 219 6.58 10.12 20.52
N ALA A 220 5.74 11.13 20.72
CA ALA A 220 5.50 11.71 22.04
C ALA A 220 4.81 10.73 23.00
N ALA A 221 3.92 9.89 22.51
CA ALA A 221 3.30 8.82 23.31
C ALA A 221 4.33 7.76 23.74
N ILE A 222 5.19 7.31 22.81
CA ILE A 222 6.28 6.35 23.09
C ILE A 222 7.18 6.90 24.19
N ALA A 223 7.50 8.20 24.17
CA ALA A 223 8.35 8.83 25.20
C ALA A 223 7.75 8.81 26.62
N ARG A 224 6.44 8.53 26.74
CA ARG A 224 5.74 8.41 28.04
C ARG A 224 5.59 6.96 28.50
N LEU A 225 5.90 5.99 27.64
CA LEU A 225 5.81 4.58 28.03
C LEU A 225 6.97 4.20 28.94
N ASP A 226 6.67 3.43 29.96
CA ASP A 226 7.70 2.82 30.80
C ASP A 226 8.46 1.78 29.98
N VAL A 227 9.69 2.10 29.62
CA VAL A 227 10.56 1.17 28.91
C VAL A 227 11.14 0.18 29.91
N THR A 228 10.66 -1.05 29.86
CA THR A 228 11.22 -2.14 30.66
C THR A 228 12.67 -2.39 30.23
N LYS A 229 13.59 -2.45 31.19
CA LYS A 229 15.00 -2.76 30.91
C LYS A 229 15.10 -4.08 30.14
N GLY A 230 15.70 -4.04 28.96
CA GLY A 230 15.81 -5.20 28.08
C GLY A 230 14.62 -5.44 27.15
N ALA A 231 13.62 -4.55 27.13
CA ALA A 231 12.55 -4.61 26.13
C ALA A 231 13.11 -4.45 24.68
N PRO A 232 12.53 -5.15 23.70
CA PRO A 232 12.94 -4.96 22.31
C PRO A 232 12.65 -3.52 21.86
N PRO A 233 13.44 -2.97 20.91
CA PRO A 233 13.24 -1.64 20.39
C PRO A 233 11.89 -1.51 19.67
N VAL A 234 11.29 -0.33 19.74
CA VAL A 234 10.11 0.03 18.92
C VAL A 234 10.57 0.22 17.47
N ARG A 235 9.97 -0.49 16.53
CA ARG A 235 10.32 -0.45 15.11
C ARG A 235 9.26 0.30 14.33
N LEU A 236 9.56 1.52 13.90
CA LEU A 236 8.71 2.35 13.05
C LEU A 236 9.13 2.18 11.60
N ILE A 237 8.19 1.76 10.76
CA ILE A 237 8.36 1.62 9.32
C ILE A 237 7.52 2.69 8.62
N ASP A 238 8.21 3.66 8.02
CA ASP A 238 7.59 4.68 7.18
C ASP A 238 7.19 4.11 5.82
N LEU A 239 5.94 4.39 5.42
CA LEU A 239 5.30 3.91 4.18
C LEU A 239 4.68 5.06 3.38
N GLY A 240 4.63 6.26 3.93
CA GLY A 240 4.04 7.41 3.25
C GLY A 240 4.04 8.70 4.05
N GLN A 241 3.78 9.81 3.36
CA GLN A 241 3.91 11.16 3.91
C GLN A 241 2.69 12.05 3.66
N ILE A 242 1.49 11.46 3.67
CA ILE A 242 0.24 12.18 3.30
C ILE A 242 -0.07 13.33 4.26
N ALA A 243 0.32 13.22 5.54
CA ALA A 243 0.07 14.27 6.54
C ALA A 243 1.19 15.31 6.67
N GLY A 244 2.32 15.09 6.00
CA GLY A 244 3.43 16.05 5.97
C GLY A 244 4.74 15.38 5.57
N PRO A 245 5.67 16.11 4.93
CA PRO A 245 6.94 15.55 4.45
C PRO A 245 8.02 15.44 5.55
N THR A 246 7.83 16.09 6.70
CA THR A 246 8.81 16.18 7.78
C THR A 246 8.17 15.94 9.14
N ILE A 247 9.00 15.54 10.11
CA ILE A 247 8.64 15.46 11.53
C ILE A 247 9.70 16.15 12.39
N THR A 248 9.29 16.57 13.59
CA THR A 248 10.19 16.93 14.68
C THR A 248 10.44 15.70 15.54
N LEU A 249 11.70 15.30 15.67
CA LEU A 249 12.10 14.14 16.47
C LEU A 249 13.08 14.57 17.56
N PRO A 250 12.67 14.59 18.84
CA PRO A 250 13.56 14.86 19.94
C PRO A 250 14.59 13.75 20.12
N ALA A 251 15.88 14.12 20.13
CA ALA A 251 16.97 13.15 20.18
C ALA A 251 16.94 12.22 21.43
N PHE A 252 16.37 12.67 22.56
CA PHE A 252 16.26 11.84 23.75
C PHE A 252 15.34 10.63 23.54
N VAL A 253 14.28 10.74 22.73
CA VAL A 253 13.34 9.65 22.47
C VAL A 253 14.04 8.45 21.87
N LEU A 254 14.95 8.66 20.90
CA LEU A 254 15.75 7.59 20.32
C LEU A 254 16.53 6.79 21.37
N ARG A 255 17.09 7.50 22.38
CA ARG A 255 17.89 6.85 23.43
C ARG A 255 17.04 6.22 24.52
N SER A 256 15.93 6.85 24.90
CA SER A 256 15.09 6.41 26.01
C SER A 256 14.13 5.27 25.65
N SER A 257 13.67 5.21 24.39
CA SER A 257 12.70 4.22 23.93
C SER A 257 13.29 3.12 23.03
N GLY A 258 14.55 3.26 22.63
CA GLY A 258 15.16 2.36 21.64
C GLY A 258 14.47 2.43 20.26
N LEU A 259 13.81 3.54 19.92
CA LEU A 259 13.09 3.72 18.66
C LEU A 259 14.02 3.55 17.47
N LEU A 260 13.68 2.62 16.58
CA LEU A 260 14.30 2.41 15.28
C LEU A 260 13.35 2.90 14.18
N ILE A 261 13.80 3.84 13.37
CA ILE A 261 13.04 4.37 12.22
C ILE A 261 13.66 3.85 10.93
N SER A 262 12.86 3.27 10.08
CA SER A 262 13.26 2.91 8.73
C SER A 262 12.07 3.05 7.77
N GLY A 263 12.33 3.05 6.47
CA GLY A 263 11.27 3.14 5.46
C GLY A 263 11.31 1.94 4.50
N ILE A 264 10.25 1.76 3.75
CA ILE A 264 10.19 0.79 2.65
C ILE A 264 9.51 1.40 1.44
N ALA A 265 10.05 1.08 0.26
CA ALA A 265 9.42 1.36 -1.02
C ALA A 265 9.41 0.06 -1.84
N VAL A 266 8.23 -0.39 -2.26
CA VAL A 266 8.09 -1.62 -3.08
C VAL A 266 8.93 -1.52 -4.35
N ALA A 267 9.00 -0.34 -4.97
CA ALA A 267 9.78 -0.09 -6.18
C ALA A 267 11.29 -0.35 -6.01
N LEU A 268 11.82 -0.27 -4.79
CA LEU A 268 13.23 -0.50 -4.46
C LEU A 268 13.48 -1.91 -3.89
N THR A 269 12.45 -2.73 -3.80
CA THR A 269 12.57 -4.12 -3.31
C THR A 269 13.17 -5.00 -4.38
N THR A 270 14.12 -5.85 -4.00
CA THR A 270 14.77 -6.78 -4.93
C THR A 270 13.80 -7.86 -5.39
N ILE A 271 14.07 -8.44 -6.57
CA ILE A 271 13.19 -9.46 -7.15
C ILE A 271 13.14 -10.73 -6.28
N GLU A 272 14.22 -11.08 -5.60
CA GLU A 272 14.27 -12.22 -4.70
C GLU A 272 13.28 -12.08 -3.56
N ARG A 273 13.24 -10.90 -2.91
CA ARG A 273 12.26 -10.59 -1.85
C ARG A 273 10.83 -10.56 -2.36
N LEU A 274 10.61 -10.09 -3.59
CA LEU A 274 9.28 -10.12 -4.20
C LEU A 274 8.84 -11.57 -4.49
N ARG A 275 9.74 -12.43 -4.94
CA ARG A 275 9.47 -13.86 -5.16
C ARG A 275 9.16 -14.63 -3.89
N GLU A 276 9.66 -14.15 -2.75
CA GLU A 276 9.28 -14.71 -1.44
C GLU A 276 7.92 -14.18 -0.95
N ALA A 277 7.66 -12.89 -1.08
CA ALA A 277 6.49 -12.23 -0.51
C ALA A 277 5.22 -12.40 -1.35
N ILE A 278 5.30 -12.24 -2.68
CA ILE A 278 4.12 -12.24 -3.54
C ILE A 278 3.37 -13.57 -3.52
N PRO A 279 4.00 -14.75 -3.61
CA PRO A 279 3.27 -16.01 -3.52
C PRO A 279 2.54 -16.21 -2.20
N GLN A 280 3.11 -15.75 -1.08
CA GLN A 280 2.46 -15.80 0.23
C GLN A 280 1.23 -14.88 0.25
N LEU A 281 1.37 -13.67 -0.25
CA LEU A 281 0.24 -12.73 -0.35
C LEU A 281 -0.86 -13.25 -1.30
N ILE A 282 -0.48 -13.88 -2.42
CA ILE A 282 -1.42 -14.57 -3.34
C ILE A 282 -2.20 -15.64 -2.59
N ALA A 283 -1.53 -16.49 -1.82
CA ALA A 283 -2.17 -17.56 -1.05
C ALA A 283 -3.18 -16.99 -0.03
N GLU A 284 -2.84 -15.93 0.68
CA GLU A 284 -3.73 -15.26 1.63
C GLU A 284 -4.92 -14.59 0.94
N ALA A 285 -4.70 -13.90 -0.17
CA ALA A 285 -5.77 -13.30 -0.96
C ALA A 285 -6.73 -14.38 -1.51
N ALA A 286 -6.18 -15.44 -2.07
CA ALA A 286 -6.95 -16.55 -2.65
C ALA A 286 -7.71 -17.39 -1.61
N SER A 287 -7.32 -17.34 -0.34
CA SER A 287 -8.07 -17.97 0.77
C SER A 287 -9.28 -17.14 1.23
N GLY A 288 -9.42 -15.88 0.76
CA GLY A 288 -10.45 -14.94 1.18
C GLY A 288 -10.22 -14.33 2.58
N THR A 289 -9.04 -14.55 3.18
CA THR A 289 -8.69 -13.96 4.49
C THR A 289 -8.39 -12.47 4.39
N LEU A 290 -7.89 -12.02 3.24
CA LEU A 290 -7.67 -10.61 2.97
C LEU A 290 -8.78 -10.07 2.09
N ARG A 291 -9.40 -8.98 2.54
CA ARG A 291 -10.52 -8.34 1.86
C ARG A 291 -10.19 -6.89 1.54
N ILE A 292 -10.57 -6.47 0.34
CA ILE A 292 -10.47 -5.09 -0.11
C ILE A 292 -11.74 -4.73 -0.89
N GLU A 293 -12.28 -3.56 -0.63
CA GLU A 293 -13.44 -3.07 -1.38
C GLU A 293 -12.97 -2.43 -2.68
N THR A 294 -13.60 -2.81 -3.77
CA THR A 294 -13.25 -2.37 -5.12
C THR A 294 -14.40 -1.65 -5.79
N GLU A 295 -14.05 -0.78 -6.73
CA GLU A 295 -14.98 -0.15 -7.66
C GLU A 295 -14.42 -0.29 -9.07
N PRO A 296 -15.05 -1.10 -9.94
CA PRO A 296 -14.60 -1.29 -11.30
C PRO A 296 -14.88 -0.04 -12.15
N VAL A 297 -13.93 0.33 -12.98
CA VAL A 297 -14.01 1.46 -13.90
C VAL A 297 -13.61 0.99 -15.28
N PRO A 298 -14.49 1.06 -16.31
CA PRO A 298 -14.09 0.82 -17.68
C PRO A 298 -12.95 1.76 -18.11
N LEU A 299 -11.95 1.25 -18.83
CA LEU A 299 -10.83 2.06 -19.33
C LEU A 299 -11.31 3.31 -20.10
N ALA A 300 -12.40 3.17 -20.85
CA ALA A 300 -13.01 4.28 -21.57
C ALA A 300 -13.52 5.44 -20.67
N GLN A 301 -13.66 5.21 -19.37
CA GLN A 301 -14.08 6.22 -18.38
C GLN A 301 -12.92 6.76 -17.54
N ILE A 302 -11.68 6.48 -17.93
CA ILE A 302 -10.49 6.82 -17.14
C ILE A 302 -10.37 8.31 -16.83
N GLU A 303 -10.78 9.19 -17.74
CA GLU A 303 -10.69 10.65 -17.55
C GLU A 303 -11.52 11.11 -16.35
N ALA A 304 -12.76 10.62 -16.23
CA ALA A 304 -13.63 10.92 -15.11
C ALA A 304 -13.12 10.26 -13.82
N ALA A 305 -12.75 8.98 -13.89
CA ALA A 305 -12.24 8.22 -12.75
C ALA A 305 -10.93 8.79 -12.19
N TRP A 306 -10.10 9.39 -13.04
CA TRP A 306 -8.83 9.99 -12.61
C TRP A 306 -9.03 11.15 -11.64
N GLN A 307 -10.12 11.90 -11.77
CA GLN A 307 -10.45 13.02 -10.90
C GLN A 307 -11.31 12.60 -9.70
N GLN A 308 -11.89 11.42 -9.75
CA GLN A 308 -12.79 10.93 -8.72
C GLN A 308 -12.04 10.71 -7.41
N GLN A 309 -12.58 11.28 -6.33
CA GLN A 309 -12.24 10.89 -4.97
C GLN A 309 -13.22 9.79 -4.54
N THR A 310 -12.70 8.65 -4.14
CA THR A 310 -13.55 7.56 -3.61
C THR A 310 -13.89 7.83 -2.15
N PRO A 311 -15.15 8.21 -1.83
CA PRO A 311 -15.52 8.65 -0.48
C PRO A 311 -15.33 7.55 0.58
N ASP A 312 -15.53 6.29 0.20
CA ASP A 312 -15.57 5.13 1.10
C ASP A 312 -14.26 4.34 1.10
N ASN A 313 -13.16 4.94 0.63
CA ASN A 313 -11.83 4.28 0.51
C ASN A 313 -11.83 2.99 -0.33
N ARG A 314 -12.80 2.80 -1.21
CA ARG A 314 -12.78 1.73 -2.21
C ARG A 314 -11.61 1.91 -3.15
N ARG A 315 -11.06 0.82 -3.63
CA ARG A 315 -10.02 0.87 -4.65
C ARG A 315 -10.63 0.90 -6.03
N LEU A 316 -10.39 1.97 -6.79
CA LEU A 316 -10.72 2.00 -8.21
C LEU A 316 -9.86 0.97 -8.94
N VAL A 317 -10.49 0.17 -9.78
CA VAL A 317 -9.82 -0.84 -10.62
C VAL A 317 -10.24 -0.61 -12.05
N VAL A 318 -9.27 -0.26 -12.89
CA VAL A 318 -9.48 0.00 -14.32
C VAL A 318 -9.55 -1.33 -15.06
N LEU A 319 -10.59 -1.46 -15.89
CA LEU A 319 -10.83 -2.64 -16.75
C LEU A 319 -10.66 -2.21 -18.20
N PRO A 320 -9.66 -2.72 -18.91
CA PRO A 320 -9.45 -2.48 -20.35
C PRO A 320 -10.56 -3.02 -21.23
#